data_d0ba1dbfac70f2fd677aee747e67bc2a
#
_entry.id   d0ba1dbfac70f2fd677aee747e67bc2a
#
_cell.length_a   1.000
_cell.length_b   1.000
_cell.length_c   1.000
_cell.angle_alpha   90.00
_cell.angle_beta   90.00
_cell.angle_gamma   90.00
#
_symmetry.space_group_name_H-M   'P 1'
#
loop_
_entity.id
_entity.type
_entity.pdbx_description
1 polymer ?
#
loop_
_entity_poly.entity_id
_entity_poly.type
_entity_poly.pdbx_seq_one_letter_code
_entity_poly.pdbx_strand_id
1 'polypeptide(L)'
;MPIPLLAALRRLALGAGVLLAASAVTTRAVAQELRDQYHTAPRDTVPQQVYDGWKQFNLNCARCHGEDALGTSFAPHLIVSLKPDGPINTKELFVQTVCAGRPEKGMPSWCALGMEMGTIDKIYSYVKARSDAKMAPGRPAVKPAG
;
A
#
# COMPACT_ATOMS: atom_id res chain seq x y z
N MET A 1 39.05 -56.52 25.56
CA MET A 1 39.06 -55.58 24.42
C MET A 1 37.66 -54.98 24.30
N PRO A 2 37.39 -53.76 24.70
CA PRO A 2 36.10 -53.13 24.55
C PRO A 2 36.08 -52.19 23.33
N ILE A 3 35.27 -52.42 22.59
CA ILE A 3 34.47 -52.13 21.43
C ILE A 3 34.43 -50.66 20.98
N PRO A 4 34.74 -50.40 19.69
CA PRO A 4 34.69 -49.06 19.09
C PRO A 4 33.28 -48.60 18.74
N LEU A 5 32.20 -49.30 19.15
CA LEU A 5 30.81 -49.02 18.77
C LEU A 5 30.27 -47.71 19.33
N LEU A 6 30.65 -47.40 20.55
CA LEU A 6 30.21 -46.14 21.22
C LEU A 6 30.82 -44.87 20.63
N ALA A 7 32.02 -44.96 20.07
CA ALA A 7 32.72 -43.84 19.42
C ALA A 7 32.08 -43.50 18.04
N ALA A 8 31.60 -44.52 17.33
CA ALA A 8 30.93 -44.35 16.01
C ALA A 8 29.54 -43.70 16.18
N LEU A 9 28.75 -44.08 17.16
CA LEU A 9 27.47 -43.50 17.45
C LEU A 9 27.55 -42.03 17.89
N ARG A 10 28.61 -41.67 18.62
CA ARG A 10 28.82 -40.27 19.06
C ARG A 10 29.20 -39.34 17.91
N ARG A 11 29.92 -39.85 16.88
CA ARG A 11 30.25 -39.07 15.69
C ARG A 11 29.09 -38.89 14.73
N LEU A 12 28.18 -39.88 14.65
CA LEU A 12 26.95 -39.79 13.88
C LEU A 12 25.96 -38.78 14.48
N ALA A 13 25.83 -38.74 15.80
CA ALA A 13 24.96 -37.78 16.48
C ALA A 13 25.41 -36.32 16.33
N LEU A 14 26.74 -36.10 16.37
CA LEU A 14 27.31 -34.74 16.15
C LEU A 14 27.16 -34.25 14.69
N GLY A 15 27.29 -35.14 13.72
CA GLY A 15 27.12 -34.81 12.31
C GLY A 15 25.68 -34.45 11.95
N ALA A 16 24.70 -35.16 12.47
CA ALA A 16 23.29 -34.89 12.24
C ALA A 16 22.83 -33.56 12.89
N GLY A 17 23.37 -33.22 14.04
CA GLY A 17 23.07 -31.94 14.73
C GLY A 17 23.57 -30.71 13.97
N VAL A 18 24.75 -30.81 13.36
CA VAL A 18 25.34 -29.69 12.57
C VAL A 18 24.57 -29.47 11.26
N LEU A 19 24.12 -30.53 10.59
CA LEU A 19 23.32 -30.40 9.35
C LEU A 19 21.95 -29.80 9.60
N LEU A 20 21.28 -30.12 10.71
CA LEU A 20 20.00 -29.55 11.07
C LEU A 20 20.11 -28.07 11.46
N ALA A 21 21.18 -27.67 12.14
CA ALA A 21 21.43 -26.27 12.48
C ALA A 21 21.73 -25.40 11.26
N ALA A 22 22.46 -25.92 10.26
CA ALA A 22 22.75 -25.20 9.03
C ALA A 22 21.50 -24.94 8.19
N SER A 23 20.56 -25.89 8.12
CA SER A 23 19.30 -25.73 7.39
C SER A 23 18.38 -24.69 8.02
N ALA A 24 18.36 -24.55 9.35
CA ALA A 24 17.55 -23.55 10.05
C ALA A 24 18.10 -22.12 9.87
N VAL A 25 19.40 -21.95 9.71
CA VAL A 25 20.02 -20.63 9.49
C VAL A 25 19.73 -20.12 8.09
N THR A 26 19.77 -20.97 7.05
CA THR A 26 19.49 -20.56 5.68
C THR A 26 18.05 -20.13 5.45
N THR A 27 17.08 -20.83 6.05
CA THR A 27 15.67 -20.45 5.94
C THR A 27 15.34 -19.13 6.61
N ARG A 28 15.99 -18.81 7.73
CA ARG A 28 15.83 -17.52 8.40
C ARG A 28 16.40 -16.35 7.59
N ALA A 29 17.56 -16.55 6.98
CA ALA A 29 18.20 -15.51 6.16
C ALA A 29 17.35 -15.15 4.94
N VAL A 30 16.78 -16.13 4.21
CA VAL A 30 15.91 -15.88 3.07
C VAL A 30 14.60 -15.17 3.49
N ALA A 31 14.01 -15.54 4.62
CA ALA A 31 12.81 -14.88 5.13
C ALA A 31 13.08 -13.43 5.56
N GLN A 32 14.25 -13.13 6.07
CA GLN A 32 14.70 -11.79 6.43
C GLN A 32 14.90 -10.92 5.19
N GLU A 33 15.57 -11.43 4.18
CA GLU A 33 15.84 -10.73 2.92
C GLU A 33 14.54 -10.36 2.19
N LEU A 34 13.57 -11.28 2.12
CA LEU A 34 12.25 -11.00 1.58
C LEU A 34 11.50 -9.89 2.34
N ARG A 35 11.64 -9.85 3.67
CA ARG A 35 11.04 -8.80 4.49
C ARG A 35 11.67 -7.43 4.25
N ASP A 36 12.99 -7.39 4.15
CA ASP A 36 13.73 -6.16 3.94
C ASP A 36 13.49 -5.58 2.54
N GLN A 37 13.24 -6.41 1.55
CA GLN A 37 12.93 -5.99 0.19
C GLN A 37 11.64 -5.15 0.13
N TYR A 38 10.63 -5.47 0.94
CA TYR A 38 9.41 -4.65 1.05
C TYR A 38 9.60 -3.36 1.86
N HIS A 39 10.58 -3.31 2.77
CA HIS A 39 10.89 -2.13 3.57
C HIS A 39 11.85 -1.17 2.87
N THR A 40 12.69 -1.65 1.98
CA THR A 40 13.72 -0.87 1.28
C THR A 40 13.32 -0.43 -0.12
N ALA A 41 12.14 -0.85 -0.63
CA ALA A 41 11.65 -0.38 -1.91
C ALA A 41 11.59 1.16 -1.94
N PRO A 42 12.16 1.81 -2.95
CA PRO A 42 12.10 3.25 -3.08
C PRO A 42 10.63 3.67 -3.12
N ARG A 43 10.25 4.58 -2.22
CA ARG A 43 8.93 5.17 -2.17
C ARG A 43 8.96 6.51 -2.88
N ASP A 44 7.96 6.80 -3.69
CA ASP A 44 7.81 8.14 -4.23
C ASP A 44 7.68 9.14 -3.09
N THR A 45 8.45 10.22 -3.15
CA THR A 45 8.35 11.32 -2.21
C THR A 45 7.38 12.36 -2.73
N VAL A 46 6.39 12.70 -1.92
CA VAL A 46 5.31 13.61 -2.29
C VAL A 46 5.17 14.76 -1.30
N PRO A 47 4.55 15.88 -1.69
CA PRO A 47 4.18 16.93 -0.75
C PRO A 47 3.28 16.40 0.38
N GLN A 48 3.34 17.04 1.56
CA GLN A 48 2.56 16.65 2.73
C GLN A 48 1.06 16.54 2.42
N GLN A 49 0.51 17.46 1.62
CA GLN A 49 -0.89 17.45 1.22
C GLN A 49 -1.28 16.16 0.45
N VAL A 50 -0.42 15.70 -0.44
CA VAL A 50 -0.63 14.46 -1.21
C VAL A 50 -0.55 13.24 -0.30
N TYR A 51 0.42 13.22 0.63
CA TYR A 51 0.55 12.17 1.63
C TYR A 51 -0.68 12.08 2.55
N ASP A 52 -1.15 13.23 3.04
CA ASP A 52 -2.37 13.27 3.85
C ASP A 52 -3.59 12.85 3.05
N GLY A 53 -3.65 13.20 1.77
CA GLY A 53 -4.67 12.75 0.84
C GLY A 53 -4.66 11.24 0.64
N TRP A 54 -3.48 10.64 0.51
CA TRP A 54 -3.32 9.19 0.47
C TRP A 54 -3.89 8.51 1.73
N LYS A 55 -3.58 9.04 2.94
CA LYS A 55 -4.16 8.53 4.19
C LYS A 55 -5.68 8.61 4.20
N GLN A 56 -6.23 9.78 3.87
CA GLN A 56 -7.68 10.02 3.88
C GLN A 56 -8.40 9.19 2.82
N PHE A 57 -7.79 9.00 1.66
CA PHE A 57 -8.32 8.12 0.62
C PHE A 57 -8.42 6.67 1.11
N ASN A 58 -7.37 6.15 1.73
CA ASN A 58 -7.37 4.77 2.23
C ASN A 58 -8.37 4.56 3.38
N LEU A 59 -8.60 5.56 4.21
CA LEU A 59 -9.57 5.50 5.29
C LEU A 59 -11.02 5.52 4.79
N ASN A 60 -11.33 6.31 3.76
CA ASN A 60 -12.70 6.64 3.40
C ASN A 60 -13.14 6.09 2.03
N CYS A 61 -12.24 5.94 1.08
CA CYS A 61 -12.56 5.72 -0.32
C CYS A 61 -12.10 4.36 -0.85
N ALA A 62 -10.94 3.86 -0.40
CA ALA A 62 -10.27 2.69 -0.93
C ALA A 62 -11.12 1.41 -0.83
N ARG A 63 -11.98 1.30 0.18
CA ARG A 63 -12.88 0.16 0.35
C ARG A 63 -13.75 -0.11 -0.88
N CYS A 64 -14.18 0.94 -1.58
CA CYS A 64 -14.98 0.85 -2.79
C CYS A 64 -14.15 1.08 -4.06
N HIS A 65 -13.27 2.12 -4.04
CA HIS A 65 -12.48 2.50 -5.21
C HIS A 65 -11.16 1.74 -5.38
N GLY A 66 -10.90 0.76 -4.51
CA GLY A 66 -9.67 -0.02 -4.52
C GLY A 66 -8.46 0.74 -3.98
N GLU A 67 -7.46 0.00 -3.54
CA GLU A 67 -6.15 0.57 -3.26
C GLU A 67 -5.59 1.26 -4.50
N ASP A 68 -4.84 2.32 -4.30
CA ASP A 68 -4.25 3.09 -5.40
C ASP A 68 -5.24 3.72 -6.39
N ALA A 69 -6.53 3.81 -6.03
CA ALA A 69 -7.60 4.42 -6.84
C ALA A 69 -7.86 3.71 -8.18
N LEU A 70 -7.54 2.41 -8.24
CA LEU A 70 -7.65 1.58 -9.46
C LEU A 70 -9.07 1.07 -9.75
N GLY A 71 -10.04 1.37 -8.88
CA GLY A 71 -11.40 0.88 -9.01
C GLY A 71 -11.56 -0.57 -8.54
N THR A 72 -12.81 -1.00 -8.46
CA THR A 72 -13.23 -2.37 -8.14
C THR A 72 -14.48 -2.71 -8.95
N SER A 73 -15.09 -3.86 -8.70
CA SER A 73 -16.42 -4.18 -9.24
C SER A 73 -17.54 -3.26 -8.74
N PHE A 74 -17.32 -2.54 -7.64
CA PHE A 74 -18.32 -1.66 -7.01
C PHE A 74 -18.17 -0.19 -7.40
N ALA A 75 -16.96 0.27 -7.73
CA ALA A 75 -16.71 1.68 -7.97
C ALA A 75 -15.65 1.91 -9.05
N PRO A 76 -15.75 3.02 -9.80
CA PRO A 76 -14.92 3.26 -10.96
C PRO A 76 -13.45 3.49 -10.62
N HIS A 77 -12.61 3.29 -11.64
CA HIS A 77 -11.19 3.60 -11.67
C HIS A 77 -10.96 5.13 -11.70
N LEU A 78 -10.61 5.72 -10.56
CA LEU A 78 -10.54 7.17 -10.42
C LEU A 78 -9.38 7.81 -11.19
N ILE A 79 -8.29 7.07 -11.42
CA ILE A 79 -7.17 7.55 -12.24
C ILE A 79 -7.64 7.89 -13.66
N VAL A 80 -8.51 7.07 -14.23
CA VAL A 80 -9.11 7.33 -15.54
C VAL A 80 -10.14 8.45 -15.46
N SER A 81 -10.93 8.47 -14.39
CA SER A 81 -11.99 9.47 -14.20
C SER A 81 -11.47 10.92 -14.11
N LEU A 82 -10.23 11.11 -13.62
CA LEU A 82 -9.60 12.43 -13.47
C LEU A 82 -8.64 12.81 -14.61
N LYS A 83 -8.52 12.00 -15.66
CA LYS A 83 -7.77 12.38 -16.86
C LYS A 83 -8.44 13.55 -17.57
N PRO A 84 -7.72 14.29 -18.44
CA PRO A 84 -8.27 15.46 -19.15
C PRO A 84 -9.57 15.18 -19.92
N ASP A 85 -9.73 13.97 -20.40
CA ASP A 85 -10.92 13.45 -21.11
C ASP A 85 -11.89 12.68 -20.20
N GLY A 86 -11.59 12.59 -18.90
CA GLY A 86 -12.39 11.87 -17.93
C GLY A 86 -13.64 12.64 -17.46
N PRO A 87 -14.63 11.94 -16.90
CA PRO A 87 -15.92 12.53 -16.52
C PRO A 87 -15.86 13.46 -15.31
N ILE A 88 -14.79 13.45 -14.52
CA ILE A 88 -14.56 14.32 -13.35
C ILE A 88 -13.15 14.91 -13.39
N ASN A 89 -12.81 15.49 -14.55
CA ASN A 89 -11.45 15.94 -14.88
C ASN A 89 -11.03 17.27 -14.22
N THR A 90 -11.94 17.97 -13.53
CA THR A 90 -11.65 19.20 -12.78
C THR A 90 -11.79 18.99 -11.27
N LYS A 91 -11.15 19.88 -10.50
CA LYS A 91 -11.27 19.87 -9.03
C LYS A 91 -12.72 20.10 -8.58
N GLU A 92 -13.42 21.01 -9.24
CA GLU A 92 -14.79 21.39 -8.93
C GLU A 92 -15.74 20.20 -9.12
N LEU A 93 -15.62 19.49 -10.24
CA LEU A 93 -16.40 18.28 -10.52
C LEU A 93 -16.09 17.15 -9.52
N PHE A 94 -14.82 17.02 -9.14
CA PHE A 94 -14.44 16.05 -8.11
C PHE A 94 -15.09 16.39 -6.76
N VAL A 95 -14.94 17.63 -6.29
CA VAL A 95 -15.51 18.11 -5.04
C VAL A 95 -17.04 17.96 -5.05
N GLN A 96 -17.71 18.39 -6.11
CA GLN A 96 -19.14 18.26 -6.27
C GLN A 96 -19.59 16.79 -6.19
N THR A 97 -18.87 15.90 -6.89
CA THR A 97 -19.17 14.45 -6.90
C THR A 97 -18.99 13.83 -5.51
N VAL A 98 -17.93 14.17 -4.79
CA VAL A 98 -17.67 13.65 -3.45
C VAL A 98 -18.69 14.20 -2.45
N CYS A 99 -18.97 15.51 -2.48
CA CYS A 99 -19.94 16.14 -1.60
C CYS A 99 -21.35 15.58 -1.78
N ALA A 100 -21.84 15.54 -3.01
CA ALA A 100 -23.18 15.04 -3.32
C ALA A 100 -23.28 13.52 -3.13
N GLY A 101 -22.18 12.81 -3.40
CA GLY A 101 -22.19 11.36 -3.48
C GLY A 101 -23.02 10.84 -4.67
N ARG A 102 -23.32 9.57 -4.62
CA ARG A 102 -24.25 8.86 -5.51
C ARG A 102 -24.93 7.78 -4.67
N PRO A 103 -25.82 8.15 -3.73
CA PRO A 103 -26.43 7.21 -2.78
C PRO A 103 -27.12 6.04 -3.45
N GLU A 104 -27.76 6.29 -4.59
CA GLU A 104 -28.43 5.28 -5.41
C GLU A 104 -27.46 4.23 -6.00
N LYS A 105 -26.16 4.53 -6.01
CA LYS A 105 -25.05 3.64 -6.44
C LYS A 105 -24.15 3.21 -5.29
N GLY A 106 -24.56 3.50 -4.04
CA GLY A 106 -23.83 3.13 -2.84
C GLY A 106 -22.65 4.07 -2.48
N MET A 107 -22.45 5.20 -3.20
CA MET A 107 -21.46 6.20 -2.81
C MET A 107 -22.10 7.22 -1.85
N PRO A 108 -21.61 7.34 -0.60
CA PRO A 108 -22.17 8.28 0.37
C PRO A 108 -22.04 9.74 -0.07
N SER A 109 -22.98 10.58 0.41
CA SER A 109 -22.88 12.06 0.33
C SER A 109 -21.93 12.54 1.43
N TRP A 110 -20.64 12.60 1.14
CA TRP A 110 -19.60 12.79 2.15
C TRP A 110 -19.71 14.12 2.91
N CYS A 111 -20.15 15.20 2.24
CA CYS A 111 -20.37 16.48 2.91
C CYS A 111 -21.56 16.41 3.90
N ALA A 112 -22.60 15.68 3.56
CA ALA A 112 -23.73 15.45 4.49
C ALA A 112 -23.32 14.61 5.70
N LEU A 113 -22.29 13.77 5.56
CA LEU A 113 -21.69 13.01 6.66
C LEU A 113 -20.63 13.80 7.44
N GLY A 114 -20.42 15.09 7.14
CA GLY A 114 -19.51 15.95 7.86
C GLY A 114 -18.06 15.93 7.41
N MET A 115 -17.75 15.37 6.21
CA MET A 115 -16.40 15.46 5.68
C MET A 115 -16.05 16.90 5.31
N GLU A 116 -14.98 17.40 5.90
CA GLU A 116 -14.51 18.77 5.68
C GLU A 116 -13.93 18.96 4.27
N MET A 117 -14.14 20.15 3.70
CA MET A 117 -13.61 20.52 2.39
C MET A 117 -12.09 20.36 2.29
N GLY A 118 -11.36 20.70 3.35
CA GLY A 118 -9.89 20.50 3.41
C GLY A 118 -9.48 19.04 3.31
N THR A 119 -10.30 18.11 3.80
CA THR A 119 -10.08 16.67 3.64
C THR A 119 -10.33 16.24 2.20
N ILE A 120 -11.40 16.72 1.58
CA ILE A 120 -11.72 16.44 0.17
C ILE A 120 -10.60 16.97 -0.75
N ASP A 121 -10.07 18.17 -0.47
CA ASP A 121 -8.96 18.77 -1.21
C ASP A 121 -7.68 17.91 -1.14
N LYS A 122 -7.37 17.37 0.03
CA LYS A 122 -6.24 16.45 0.21
C LYS A 122 -6.45 15.17 -0.59
N ILE A 123 -7.64 14.56 -0.52
CA ILE A 123 -8.00 13.37 -1.30
C ILE A 123 -7.88 13.66 -2.80
N TYR A 124 -8.40 14.79 -3.27
CA TYR A 124 -8.24 15.23 -4.67
C TYR A 124 -6.77 15.29 -5.08
N SER A 125 -5.92 15.92 -4.25
CA SER A 125 -4.49 16.07 -4.53
C SER A 125 -3.80 14.72 -4.70
N TYR A 126 -4.15 13.73 -3.89
CA TYR A 126 -3.65 12.36 -4.03
C TYR A 126 -4.13 11.69 -5.32
N VAL A 127 -5.45 11.65 -5.55
CA VAL A 127 -6.02 10.98 -6.72
C VAL A 127 -5.55 11.64 -8.02
N LYS A 128 -5.39 12.97 -8.02
CA LYS A 128 -4.85 13.72 -9.16
C LYS A 128 -3.38 13.41 -9.41
N ALA A 129 -2.55 13.31 -8.36
CA ALA A 129 -1.15 12.92 -8.50
C ALA A 129 -1.02 11.50 -9.11
N ARG A 130 -1.90 10.57 -8.72
CA ARG A 130 -2.01 9.25 -9.33
C ARG A 130 -2.44 9.32 -10.80
N SER A 131 -3.47 10.10 -11.10
CA SER A 131 -3.99 10.28 -12.46
C SER A 131 -2.97 10.91 -13.42
N ASP A 132 -2.17 11.85 -12.93
CA ASP A 132 -1.11 12.52 -13.68
C ASP A 132 0.20 11.70 -13.79
N ALA A 133 0.22 10.48 -13.28
CA ALA A 133 1.41 9.62 -13.19
C ALA A 133 2.60 10.28 -12.43
N LYS A 134 2.31 11.19 -11.51
CA LYS A 134 3.29 11.86 -10.64
C LYS A 134 3.60 11.06 -9.38
N MET A 135 2.91 9.96 -9.19
CA MET A 135 3.06 9.07 -8.05
C MET A 135 2.76 7.62 -8.47
N ALA A 136 3.66 6.70 -8.16
CA ALA A 136 3.48 5.26 -8.34
C ALA A 136 2.47 4.67 -7.35
N PRO A 137 1.99 3.43 -7.58
CA PRO A 137 1.19 2.69 -6.60
C PRO A 137 1.90 2.52 -5.26
N GLY A 138 1.12 2.34 -4.20
CA GLY A 138 1.58 2.04 -2.86
C GLY A 138 1.69 3.27 -1.95
N ARG A 139 2.25 3.05 -0.76
CA ARG A 139 2.39 4.09 0.25
C ARG A 139 3.54 5.05 -0.09
N PRO A 140 3.27 6.34 -0.29
CA PRO A 140 4.33 7.33 -0.51
C PRO A 140 5.10 7.66 0.78
N ALA A 141 6.22 8.35 0.63
CA ALA A 141 6.92 9.04 1.69
C ALA A 141 6.68 10.57 1.59
N VAL A 142 6.78 11.26 2.71
CA VAL A 142 6.71 12.73 2.71
C VAL A 142 8.04 13.30 2.26
N LYS A 143 8.00 14.27 1.34
CA LYS A 143 9.20 15.03 0.96
C LYS A 143 9.70 15.80 2.18
N PRO A 144 10.99 15.68 2.57
CA PRO A 144 11.54 16.48 3.65
C PRO A 144 11.29 17.98 3.42
N ALA A 145 10.95 18.69 4.49
CA ALA A 145 10.95 20.15 4.45
C ALA A 145 12.39 20.60 4.19
N GLY A 146 12.60 21.32 3.09
CA GLY A 146 13.88 21.93 2.77
C GLY A 146 14.16 23.15 3.65
#